data_44c7214fc4f936e3a53120898ca5fa82
#
_entry.id   44c7214fc4f936e3a53120898ca5fa82
#
_cell.length_a   1.000
_cell.length_b   1.000
_cell.length_c   1.000
_cell.angle_alpha   90.00
_cell.angle_beta   90.00
_cell.angle_gamma   90.00
#
_symmetry.space_group_name_H-M   'P 1'
#
loop_
_entity.id
_entity.type
_entity.pdbx_description
1 polymer ?
#
loop_
_entity_poly.entity_id
_entity_poly.type
_entity_poly.pdbx_seq_one_letter_code
_entity_poly.pdbx_strand_id
1 'polypeptide(L)'
;MAKVTLHMLHTCPFCWKVRGLIEYLKLDVDYVSVNGLKIKKAVSFAGDWGKVPVFTDESGQYHTDSTPIMKFIDENYNAGKLQSSDDDSRMAQWLEWADTKMSKATVPILYGTLGSAFQTTTRISKIEEFGFISKRLYAWAGFPIMWGIIAKKRVKKDGRKPKQLWHDLLTEFTQEHKGEDYFGGSEPNIVDFSVFGYMRSISPLSLIHI
;
A
#
# COMPACT_ATOMS: atom_id res chain seq x y z
N MET A 1 -7.20 -28.68 3.11
CA MET A 1 -6.56 -27.53 2.44
C MET A 1 -6.15 -26.55 3.51
N ALA A 2 -4.98 -25.93 3.36
CA ALA A 2 -4.57 -24.84 4.26
C ALA A 2 -5.54 -23.66 4.03
N LYS A 3 -5.78 -22.87 5.09
CA LYS A 3 -6.63 -21.69 4.98
C LYS A 3 -5.82 -20.58 4.30
N VAL A 4 -6.37 -19.98 3.26
CA VAL A 4 -5.72 -18.85 2.57
C VAL A 4 -5.66 -17.65 3.53
N THR A 5 -4.49 -17.06 3.70
CA THR A 5 -4.30 -15.96 4.66
C THR A 5 -3.49 -14.81 4.07
N LEU A 6 -3.80 -13.59 4.50
CA LEU A 6 -3.01 -12.39 4.23
C LEU A 6 -2.53 -11.76 5.53
N HIS A 7 -1.24 -11.86 5.82
CA HIS A 7 -0.60 -11.14 6.92
C HIS A 7 -0.35 -9.68 6.49
N MET A 8 -0.96 -8.74 7.19
CA MET A 8 -1.00 -7.35 6.76
C MET A 8 -0.97 -6.34 7.91
N LEU A 9 -0.66 -5.09 7.57
CA LEU A 9 -0.96 -3.90 8.36
C LEU A 9 -2.10 -3.13 7.71
N HIS A 10 -3.03 -2.63 8.51
CA HIS A 10 -4.19 -1.86 8.02
C HIS A 10 -3.83 -0.50 7.41
N THR A 11 -2.65 0.03 7.73
CA THR A 11 -2.18 1.32 7.21
C THR A 11 -1.12 1.19 6.11
N CYS A 12 -0.74 -0.04 5.75
CA CYS A 12 0.30 -0.29 4.76
C CYS A 12 -0.25 -0.23 3.32
N PRO A 13 0.26 0.66 2.44
CA PRO A 13 -0.20 0.75 1.06
C PRO A 13 0.03 -0.54 0.27
N PHE A 14 1.16 -1.21 0.49
CA PHE A 14 1.47 -2.48 -0.17
C PHE A 14 0.50 -3.60 0.22
N CYS A 15 0.02 -3.59 1.47
CA CYS A 15 -1.02 -4.52 1.91
C CYS A 15 -2.38 -4.20 1.26
N TRP A 16 -2.71 -2.91 1.08
CA TRP A 16 -3.95 -2.50 0.43
C TRP A 16 -4.00 -2.80 -1.06
N LYS A 17 -2.88 -2.87 -1.76
CA LYS A 17 -2.83 -3.37 -3.14
C LYS A 17 -3.40 -4.79 -3.21
N VAL A 18 -2.85 -5.69 -2.41
CA VAL A 18 -3.24 -7.10 -2.37
C VAL A 18 -4.66 -7.26 -1.84
N ARG A 19 -4.98 -6.59 -0.74
CA ARG A 19 -6.32 -6.65 -0.14
C ARG A 19 -7.40 -6.13 -1.08
N GLY A 20 -7.15 -5.02 -1.78
CA GLY A 20 -8.10 -4.48 -2.76
C GLY A 20 -8.43 -5.47 -3.87
N LEU A 21 -7.42 -6.17 -4.37
CA LEU A 21 -7.59 -7.23 -5.35
C LEU A 21 -8.38 -8.42 -4.79
N ILE A 22 -8.04 -8.88 -3.59
CA ILE A 22 -8.75 -9.98 -2.91
C ILE A 22 -10.23 -9.63 -2.73
N GLU A 23 -10.54 -8.42 -2.26
CA GLU A 23 -11.92 -7.95 -2.07
C GLU A 23 -12.67 -7.80 -3.39
N TYR A 24 -12.01 -7.32 -4.45
CA TYR A 24 -12.59 -7.23 -5.80
C TYR A 24 -12.97 -8.60 -6.35
N LEU A 25 -12.09 -9.58 -6.22
CA LEU A 25 -12.32 -10.96 -6.67
C LEU A 25 -13.23 -11.76 -5.72
N LYS A 26 -13.62 -11.19 -4.57
CA LYS A 26 -14.45 -11.82 -3.53
C LYS A 26 -13.86 -13.15 -3.04
N LEU A 27 -12.54 -13.21 -2.90
CA LEU A 27 -11.85 -14.40 -2.40
C LEU A 27 -12.04 -14.54 -0.89
N ASP A 28 -12.27 -15.76 -0.44
CA ASP A 28 -12.35 -16.09 1.00
C ASP A 28 -10.94 -16.20 1.60
N VAL A 29 -10.48 -15.11 2.19
CA VAL A 29 -9.13 -14.96 2.74
C VAL A 29 -9.20 -14.45 4.17
N ASP A 30 -8.48 -15.11 5.07
CA ASP A 30 -8.29 -14.63 6.44
C ASP A 30 -7.26 -13.50 6.49
N TYR A 31 -7.67 -12.37 7.05
CA TYR A 31 -6.78 -11.25 7.29
C TYR A 31 -6.15 -11.33 8.68
N VAL A 32 -4.83 -11.52 8.71
CA VAL A 32 -4.05 -11.59 9.95
C VAL A 32 -3.36 -10.25 10.18
N SER A 33 -3.87 -9.48 11.15
CA SER A 33 -3.26 -8.20 11.53
C SER A 33 -1.92 -8.42 12.23
N VAL A 34 -0.88 -7.75 11.73
CA VAL A 34 0.49 -7.84 12.25
C VAL A 34 0.80 -6.62 13.09
N ASN A 35 1.47 -6.81 14.24
CA ASN A 35 1.96 -5.67 15.01
C ASN A 35 3.14 -5.00 14.31
N GLY A 36 2.99 -3.73 13.94
CA GLY A 36 3.99 -2.95 13.19
C GLY A 36 5.38 -2.85 13.84
N LEU A 37 5.47 -2.99 15.17
CA LEU A 37 6.75 -3.02 15.90
C LEU A 37 7.41 -4.40 15.92
N LYS A 38 6.71 -5.46 15.50
CA LYS A 38 7.17 -6.85 15.56
C LYS A 38 7.02 -7.58 14.22
N ILE A 39 7.01 -6.84 13.10
CA ILE A 39 6.77 -7.40 11.76
C ILE A 39 7.69 -8.58 11.48
N LYS A 40 9.01 -8.42 11.60
CA LYS A 40 9.98 -9.48 11.34
C LYS A 40 9.68 -10.78 12.11
N LYS A 41 9.29 -10.65 13.40
CA LYS A 41 8.93 -11.81 14.22
C LYS A 41 7.61 -12.43 13.76
N ALA A 42 6.63 -11.60 13.42
CA ALA A 42 5.30 -12.05 13.04
C ALA A 42 5.28 -12.80 11.70
N VAL A 43 6.19 -12.45 10.77
CA VAL A 43 6.32 -13.08 9.45
C VAL A 43 7.60 -13.89 9.27
N SER A 44 8.24 -14.32 10.38
CA SER A 44 9.48 -15.10 10.35
C SER A 44 9.34 -16.45 9.65
N PHE A 45 8.13 -16.97 9.54
CA PHE A 45 7.82 -18.19 8.79
C PHE A 45 8.03 -18.03 7.27
N ALA A 46 8.03 -16.79 6.75
CA ALA A 46 8.28 -16.49 5.34
C ALA A 46 9.78 -16.20 5.05
N GLY A 47 10.68 -16.74 5.86
CA GLY A 47 12.12 -16.61 5.69
C GLY A 47 12.63 -15.20 6.00
N ASP A 48 13.64 -14.74 5.22
CA ASP A 48 14.31 -13.45 5.44
C ASP A 48 13.54 -12.23 4.97
N TRP A 49 12.32 -12.39 4.45
CA TRP A 49 11.54 -11.29 3.91
C TRP A 49 11.29 -10.17 4.94
N GLY A 50 10.81 -10.51 6.12
CA GLY A 50 10.66 -9.61 7.27
C GLY A 50 9.79 -8.38 7.07
N LYS A 51 8.89 -8.38 6.06
CA LYS A 51 7.97 -7.29 5.70
C LYS A 51 6.56 -7.84 5.46
N VAL A 52 5.59 -6.95 5.32
CA VAL A 52 4.22 -7.26 4.88
C VAL A 52 3.96 -6.55 3.55
N PRO A 53 3.03 -7.09 2.70
CA PRO A 53 2.19 -8.27 2.90
C PRO A 53 2.94 -9.60 2.77
N VAL A 54 2.40 -10.65 3.40
CA VAL A 54 2.72 -12.06 3.13
C VAL A 54 1.40 -12.79 2.88
N PHE A 55 1.29 -13.42 1.74
CA PHE A 55 0.11 -14.20 1.35
C PHE A 55 0.45 -15.69 1.44
N THR A 56 -0.42 -16.48 2.05
CA THR A 56 -0.30 -17.93 2.11
C THR A 56 -1.44 -18.53 1.30
N ASP A 57 -1.12 -19.34 0.32
CA ASP A 57 -2.10 -20.00 -0.54
C ASP A 57 -2.68 -21.29 0.07
N GLU A 58 -3.59 -21.94 -0.65
CA GLU A 58 -4.26 -23.18 -0.23
C GLU A 58 -3.30 -24.37 -0.05
N SER A 59 -2.14 -24.33 -0.69
CA SER A 59 -1.09 -25.34 -0.53
C SER A 59 -0.24 -25.13 0.73
N GLY A 60 -0.36 -23.94 1.34
CA GLY A 60 0.48 -23.49 2.44
C GLY A 60 1.79 -22.82 2.00
N GLN A 61 1.95 -22.54 0.70
CA GLN A 61 3.11 -21.82 0.19
C GLN A 61 3.00 -20.32 0.49
N TYR A 62 4.12 -19.69 0.81
CA TYR A 62 4.22 -18.26 1.11
C TYR A 62 4.64 -17.46 -0.10
N HIS A 63 3.90 -16.39 -0.37
CA HIS A 63 4.20 -15.41 -1.41
C HIS A 63 4.49 -14.07 -0.74
N THR A 64 5.54 -13.42 -1.19
CA THR A 64 6.03 -12.15 -0.64
C THR A 64 6.12 -11.09 -1.71
N ASP A 65 6.14 -9.82 -1.28
CA ASP A 65 6.06 -8.64 -2.12
C ASP A 65 4.68 -8.44 -2.80
N SER A 66 4.17 -7.21 -2.73
CA SER A 66 2.80 -6.92 -3.12
C SER A 66 2.51 -7.15 -4.60
N THR A 67 3.40 -6.74 -5.50
CA THR A 67 3.18 -6.89 -6.94
C THR A 67 3.27 -8.34 -7.39
N PRO A 68 4.27 -9.15 -7.00
CA PRO A 68 4.26 -10.60 -7.22
C PRO A 68 3.04 -11.31 -6.64
N ILE A 69 2.61 -10.95 -5.41
CA ILE A 69 1.39 -11.52 -4.80
C ILE A 69 0.15 -11.22 -5.66
N MET A 70 -0.02 -9.97 -6.11
CA MET A 70 -1.17 -9.62 -6.97
C MET A 70 -1.17 -10.41 -8.27
N LYS A 71 0.01 -10.57 -8.90
CA LYS A 71 0.15 -11.37 -10.12
C LYS A 71 -0.21 -12.84 -9.89
N PHE A 72 0.31 -13.42 -8.79
CA PHE A 72 -0.02 -14.78 -8.40
C PHE A 72 -1.53 -14.98 -8.19
N ILE A 73 -2.17 -14.04 -7.46
CA ILE A 73 -3.62 -14.10 -7.20
C ILE A 73 -4.40 -14.02 -8.52
N ASP A 74 -4.05 -13.10 -9.41
CA ASP A 74 -4.73 -12.97 -10.70
C ASP A 74 -4.57 -14.22 -11.56
N GLU A 75 -3.38 -14.78 -11.65
CA GLU A 75 -3.12 -16.00 -12.42
C GLU A 75 -3.90 -17.22 -11.90
N ASN A 76 -3.92 -17.41 -10.58
CA ASN A 76 -4.46 -18.62 -9.98
C ASN A 76 -5.96 -18.56 -9.65
N TYR A 77 -6.50 -17.35 -9.41
CA TYR A 77 -7.89 -17.15 -8.98
C TYR A 77 -8.73 -16.36 -9.99
N ASN A 78 -8.13 -15.78 -11.03
CA ASN A 78 -8.82 -14.94 -12.01
C ASN A 78 -8.41 -15.23 -13.46
N ALA A 79 -7.67 -16.30 -13.71
CA ALA A 79 -7.16 -16.70 -15.02
C ALA A 79 -6.33 -15.62 -15.74
N GLY A 80 -5.61 -14.78 -14.99
CA GLY A 80 -4.70 -13.75 -15.50
C GLY A 80 -5.37 -12.55 -16.18
N LYS A 81 -6.68 -12.35 -15.98
CA LYS A 81 -7.45 -11.30 -16.68
C LYS A 81 -6.97 -9.88 -16.40
N LEU A 82 -6.43 -9.62 -15.21
CA LEU A 82 -5.97 -8.28 -14.81
C LEU A 82 -4.57 -7.96 -15.33
N GLN A 83 -3.85 -8.96 -15.82
CA GLN A 83 -2.54 -8.84 -16.46
C GLN A 83 -2.63 -8.93 -17.99
N SER A 84 -3.79 -9.32 -18.53
CA SER A 84 -4.03 -9.32 -19.96
C SER A 84 -4.19 -7.88 -20.45
N SER A 85 -3.22 -7.40 -21.21
CA SER A 85 -3.31 -6.11 -21.88
C SER A 85 -2.63 -6.17 -23.23
N ASP A 86 -3.13 -5.37 -24.18
CA ASP A 86 -2.51 -5.22 -25.49
C ASP A 86 -1.16 -4.49 -25.42
N ASP A 87 -0.82 -3.92 -24.27
CA ASP A 87 0.42 -3.17 -24.02
C ASP A 87 1.03 -3.53 -22.64
N ASP A 88 1.71 -4.68 -22.61
CA ASP A 88 2.43 -5.15 -21.44
C ASP A 88 3.54 -4.20 -20.99
N SER A 89 4.14 -3.47 -21.92
CA SER A 89 5.22 -2.53 -21.62
C SER A 89 4.69 -1.29 -20.88
N ARG A 90 3.53 -0.77 -21.28
CA ARG A 90 2.84 0.32 -20.61
C ARG A 90 2.42 -0.08 -19.20
N MET A 91 1.84 -1.26 -19.04
CA MET A 91 1.44 -1.78 -17.74
C MET A 91 2.64 -1.94 -16.79
N ALA A 92 3.74 -2.53 -17.25
CA ALA A 92 4.97 -2.67 -16.47
C ALA A 92 5.56 -1.31 -16.04
N GLN A 93 5.60 -0.34 -16.95
CA GLN A 93 6.05 1.02 -16.67
C GLN A 93 5.21 1.70 -15.59
N TRP A 94 3.89 1.56 -15.64
CA TRP A 94 3.00 2.19 -14.66
C TRP A 94 2.96 1.47 -13.32
N LEU A 95 3.20 0.17 -13.27
CA LEU A 95 3.45 -0.54 -12.01
C LEU A 95 4.73 -0.02 -11.34
N GLU A 96 5.81 0.15 -12.10
CA GLU A 96 7.05 0.74 -11.59
C GLU A 96 6.85 2.20 -11.17
N TRP A 97 6.10 2.98 -11.96
CA TRP A 97 5.72 4.35 -11.63
C TRP A 97 5.00 4.42 -10.27
N ALA A 98 4.00 3.57 -10.04
CA ALA A 98 3.28 3.51 -8.77
C ALA A 98 4.22 3.14 -7.62
N ASP A 99 5.07 2.13 -7.78
CA ASP A 99 5.98 1.66 -6.74
C ASP A 99 7.13 2.62 -6.46
N THR A 100 7.46 3.50 -7.39
CA THR A 100 8.54 4.48 -7.22
C THR A 100 8.02 5.88 -6.89
N LYS A 101 7.07 6.44 -7.64
CA LYS A 101 6.59 7.82 -7.45
C LYS A 101 5.53 7.92 -6.36
N MET A 102 4.45 7.12 -6.43
CA MET A 102 3.39 7.13 -5.41
C MET A 102 3.92 6.70 -4.02
N SER A 103 4.75 5.67 -3.98
CA SER A 103 5.42 5.22 -2.76
C SER A 103 6.26 6.33 -2.10
N LYS A 104 7.02 7.10 -2.90
CA LYS A 104 7.82 8.22 -2.38
C LYS A 104 6.97 9.39 -1.91
N ALA A 105 5.82 9.65 -2.54
CA ALA A 105 4.90 10.72 -2.19
C ALA A 105 4.06 10.42 -0.93
N THR A 106 3.84 9.14 -0.60
CA THR A 106 3.05 8.72 0.57
C THR A 106 3.59 9.28 1.89
N VAL A 107 4.90 9.28 2.10
CA VAL A 107 5.50 9.81 3.34
C VAL A 107 5.38 11.34 3.44
N PRO A 108 5.70 12.14 2.42
CA PRO A 108 5.46 13.57 2.43
C PRO A 108 4.01 13.96 2.72
N ILE A 109 3.03 13.31 2.12
CA ILE A 109 1.62 13.65 2.33
C ILE A 109 1.17 13.36 3.76
N LEU A 110 1.64 12.28 4.36
CA LEU A 110 1.27 11.87 5.71
C LEU A 110 2.05 12.60 6.82
N TYR A 111 3.32 12.93 6.58
CA TYR A 111 4.24 13.41 7.60
C TYR A 111 4.93 14.73 7.25
N GLY A 112 4.58 15.37 6.13
CA GLY A 112 5.29 16.57 5.63
C GLY A 112 5.15 17.82 6.48
N THR A 113 4.13 17.91 7.33
CA THR A 113 3.92 18.99 8.30
C THR A 113 3.83 18.45 9.71
N LEU A 114 4.09 19.28 10.72
CA LEU A 114 3.94 18.91 12.13
C LEU A 114 2.53 18.41 12.44
N GLY A 115 1.52 19.13 11.97
CA GLY A 115 0.11 18.79 12.21
C GLY A 115 -0.27 17.46 11.57
N SER A 116 0.09 17.25 10.29
CA SER A 116 -0.19 16.00 9.60
C SER A 116 0.54 14.81 10.22
N ALA A 117 1.80 15.00 10.61
CA ALA A 117 2.59 13.94 11.22
C ALA A 117 2.03 13.50 12.59
N PHE A 118 1.66 14.44 13.45
CA PHE A 118 1.03 14.12 14.74
C PHE A 118 -0.30 13.40 14.56
N GLN A 119 -1.14 13.90 13.65
CA GLN A 119 -2.44 13.30 13.37
C GLN A 119 -2.31 11.90 12.78
N THR A 120 -1.42 11.72 11.78
CA THR A 120 -1.14 10.41 11.17
C THR A 120 -0.68 9.40 12.21
N THR A 121 0.29 9.77 13.05
CA THR A 121 0.81 8.87 14.09
C THR A 121 -0.26 8.46 15.09
N THR A 122 -1.10 9.41 15.50
CA THR A 122 -2.22 9.14 16.42
C THR A 122 -3.25 8.20 15.78
N ARG A 123 -3.61 8.42 14.52
CA ARG A 123 -4.56 7.58 13.79
C ARG A 123 -4.02 6.17 13.55
N ILE A 124 -2.76 6.03 13.09
CA ILE A 124 -2.10 4.73 12.92
C ILE A 124 -2.17 3.94 14.22
N SER A 125 -1.83 4.56 15.35
CA SER A 125 -1.82 3.88 16.65
C SER A 125 -3.20 3.37 17.08
N LYS A 126 -4.28 3.95 16.56
CA LYS A 126 -5.66 3.49 16.80
C LYS A 126 -6.07 2.37 15.83
N ILE A 127 -5.73 2.53 14.54
CA ILE A 127 -6.12 1.61 13.47
C ILE A 127 -5.40 0.26 13.61
N GLU A 128 -4.10 0.28 13.94
CA GLU A 128 -3.27 -0.92 14.07
C GLU A 128 -3.43 -1.64 15.43
N GLU A 129 -4.36 -1.19 16.26
CA GLU A 129 -4.71 -1.83 17.54
C GLU A 129 -3.49 -2.12 18.44
N PHE A 130 -2.52 -1.21 18.46
CA PHE A 130 -1.35 -1.36 19.32
C PHE A 130 -1.75 -1.46 20.80
N GLY A 131 -1.13 -2.36 21.54
CA GLY A 131 -1.26 -2.40 23.01
C GLY A 131 -0.88 -1.05 23.64
N PHE A 132 -1.38 -0.77 24.83
CA PHE A 132 -1.28 0.53 25.50
C PHE A 132 0.13 1.15 25.51
N ILE A 133 1.16 0.36 25.82
CA ILE A 133 2.57 0.80 25.87
C ILE A 133 3.09 1.04 24.44
N SER A 134 2.83 0.13 23.50
CA SER A 134 3.26 0.23 22.11
C SER A 134 2.62 1.43 21.42
N LYS A 135 1.38 1.76 21.76
CA LYS A 135 0.64 2.93 21.25
C LYS A 135 1.31 4.24 21.64
N ARG A 136 1.71 4.37 22.91
CA ARG A 136 2.44 5.54 23.40
C ARG A 136 3.83 5.64 22.80
N LEU A 137 4.57 4.55 22.78
CA LEU A 137 5.92 4.51 22.20
C LEU A 137 5.90 4.90 20.72
N TYR A 138 4.97 4.35 19.94
CA TYR A 138 4.84 4.68 18.52
C TYR A 138 4.46 6.15 18.31
N ALA A 139 3.51 6.67 19.07
CA ALA A 139 3.11 8.07 18.97
C ALA A 139 4.25 9.04 19.31
N TRP A 140 5.04 8.76 20.33
CA TRP A 140 6.09 9.66 20.81
C TRP A 140 7.43 9.50 20.10
N ALA A 141 7.86 8.27 19.81
CA ALA A 141 9.15 8.01 19.17
C ALA A 141 9.06 8.00 17.63
N GLY A 142 7.98 7.48 17.07
CA GLY A 142 7.79 7.41 15.61
C GLY A 142 7.61 8.78 14.97
N PHE A 143 6.92 9.70 15.64
CA PHE A 143 6.65 11.04 15.14
C PHE A 143 7.91 11.85 14.80
N PRO A 144 8.88 12.03 15.72
CA PRO A 144 10.07 12.85 15.43
C PRO A 144 10.91 12.28 14.28
N ILE A 145 11.03 10.97 14.20
CA ILE A 145 11.82 10.29 13.17
C ILE A 145 11.15 10.47 11.80
N MET A 146 9.87 10.18 11.70
CA MET A 146 9.13 10.25 10.44
C MET A 146 9.03 11.67 9.90
N TRP A 147 8.70 12.63 10.76
CA TRP A 147 8.61 14.03 10.36
C TRP A 147 9.98 14.68 10.21
N GLY A 148 10.82 14.59 11.26
CA GLY A 148 12.07 15.37 11.36
C GLY A 148 13.15 14.92 10.39
N ILE A 149 13.24 13.63 10.10
CA ILE A 149 14.30 13.07 9.28
C ILE A 149 13.78 12.67 7.91
N ILE A 150 12.79 11.77 7.85
CA ILE A 150 12.39 11.12 6.60
C ILE A 150 11.54 12.05 5.72
N ALA A 151 10.47 12.63 6.28
CA ALA A 151 9.56 13.47 5.51
C ALA A 151 10.22 14.76 5.04
N LYS A 152 10.95 15.46 5.91
CA LYS A 152 11.68 16.70 5.54
C LYS A 152 12.68 16.45 4.42
N LYS A 153 13.44 15.36 4.48
CA LYS A 153 14.41 15.00 3.44
C LYS A 153 13.71 14.78 2.08
N ARG A 154 12.56 14.09 2.07
CA ARG A 154 11.80 13.82 0.85
C ARG A 154 11.15 15.09 0.29
N VAL A 155 10.53 15.92 1.14
CA VAL A 155 9.94 17.22 0.73
C VAL A 155 11.01 18.14 0.15
N LYS A 156 12.18 18.25 0.82
CA LYS A 156 13.30 19.06 0.30
C LYS A 156 13.84 18.54 -1.04
N LYS A 157 13.86 17.23 -1.22
CA LYS A 157 14.37 16.63 -2.48
C LYS A 157 13.43 16.89 -3.65
N ASP A 158 12.12 16.85 -3.45
CA ASP A 158 11.12 17.08 -4.50
C ASP A 158 10.92 18.57 -4.78
N GLY A 159 10.93 19.41 -3.74
CA GLY A 159 10.75 20.87 -3.81
C GLY A 159 9.29 21.33 -3.85
N ARG A 160 8.33 20.45 -4.13
CA ARG A 160 6.89 20.77 -4.15
C ARG A 160 6.27 20.61 -2.77
N LYS A 161 5.16 21.33 -2.53
CA LYS A 161 4.34 21.07 -1.34
C LYS A 161 3.73 19.66 -1.41
N PRO A 162 3.65 18.90 -0.31
CA PRO A 162 3.17 17.52 -0.33
C PRO A 162 1.81 17.33 -1.00
N LYS A 163 0.86 18.24 -0.77
CA LYS A 163 -0.46 18.19 -1.41
C LYS A 163 -0.38 18.40 -2.93
N GLN A 164 0.47 19.34 -3.37
CA GLN A 164 0.68 19.60 -4.80
C GLN A 164 1.30 18.38 -5.47
N LEU A 165 2.36 17.82 -4.89
CA LEU A 165 2.98 16.58 -5.40
C LEU A 165 1.95 15.46 -5.56
N TRP A 166 1.10 15.25 -4.55
CA TRP A 166 0.08 14.21 -4.60
C TRP A 166 -0.96 14.47 -5.68
N HIS A 167 -1.44 15.71 -5.78
CA HIS A 167 -2.38 16.12 -6.83
C HIS A 167 -1.79 15.95 -8.24
N ASP A 168 -0.53 16.35 -8.44
CA ASP A 168 0.14 16.22 -9.74
C ASP A 168 0.24 14.74 -10.15
N LEU A 169 0.58 13.84 -9.21
CA LEU A 169 0.65 12.40 -9.48
C LEU A 169 -0.72 11.80 -9.80
N LEU A 170 -1.77 12.18 -9.08
CA LEU A 170 -3.12 11.72 -9.40
C LEU A 170 -3.58 12.24 -10.77
N THR A 171 -3.26 13.49 -11.10
CA THR A 171 -3.56 14.06 -12.42
C THR A 171 -2.80 13.32 -13.52
N GLU A 172 -1.50 13.06 -13.35
CA GLU A 172 -0.67 12.28 -14.27
C GLU A 172 -1.31 10.89 -14.51
N PHE A 173 -1.73 10.20 -13.43
CA PHE A 173 -2.38 8.90 -13.55
C PHE A 173 -3.74 8.96 -14.24
N THR A 174 -4.60 9.93 -13.89
CA THR A 174 -5.94 10.07 -14.47
C THR A 174 -5.88 10.39 -15.96
N GLN A 175 -4.89 11.20 -16.40
CA GLN A 175 -4.70 11.50 -17.83
C GLN A 175 -4.38 10.25 -18.65
N GLU A 176 -3.75 9.23 -18.05
CA GLU A 176 -3.46 7.99 -18.72
C GLU A 176 -4.67 7.08 -18.93
N HIS A 177 -5.79 7.35 -18.28
CA HIS A 177 -7.05 6.65 -18.55
C HIS A 177 -7.62 7.00 -19.93
N LYS A 178 -7.21 8.11 -20.53
CA LYS A 178 -7.64 8.55 -21.88
C LYS A 178 -9.17 8.63 -22.06
N GLY A 179 -9.87 8.95 -20.97
CA GLY A 179 -11.33 9.04 -20.92
C GLY A 179 -12.06 7.78 -20.50
N GLU A 180 -11.34 6.68 -20.27
CA GLU A 180 -11.89 5.44 -19.72
C GLU A 180 -12.05 5.53 -18.20
N ASP A 181 -12.85 4.63 -17.63
CA ASP A 181 -13.12 4.58 -16.18
C ASP A 181 -11.91 4.11 -15.38
N TYR A 182 -11.08 3.23 -15.98
CA TYR A 182 -9.90 2.64 -15.36
C TYR A 182 -8.67 2.76 -16.27
N PHE A 183 -7.49 2.57 -15.69
CA PHE A 183 -6.26 2.42 -16.47
C PHE A 183 -6.33 1.21 -17.41
N GLY A 184 -7.03 0.16 -17.00
CA GLY A 184 -7.33 -1.03 -17.80
C GLY A 184 -8.41 -0.84 -18.86
N GLY A 185 -9.06 0.33 -18.96
CA GLY A 185 -10.18 0.60 -19.86
C GLY A 185 -11.52 0.56 -19.14
N SER A 186 -12.47 -0.24 -19.62
CA SER A 186 -13.79 -0.44 -19.00
C SER A 186 -13.76 -1.28 -17.72
N GLU A 187 -12.69 -2.04 -17.50
CA GLU A 187 -12.47 -2.88 -16.35
C GLU A 187 -11.11 -2.54 -15.70
N PRO A 188 -10.99 -2.65 -14.36
CA PRO A 188 -9.72 -2.39 -13.71
C PRO A 188 -8.68 -3.45 -14.06
N ASN A 189 -7.40 -3.05 -14.09
CA ASN A 189 -6.28 -3.96 -14.19
C ASN A 189 -5.36 -3.89 -12.95
N ILE A 190 -4.25 -4.61 -12.97
CA ILE A 190 -3.31 -4.69 -11.84
C ILE A 190 -2.69 -3.33 -11.48
N VAL A 191 -2.59 -2.38 -12.42
CA VAL A 191 -2.10 -1.01 -12.17
C VAL A 191 -3.09 -0.22 -11.32
N ASP A 192 -4.39 -0.35 -11.60
CA ASP A 192 -5.46 0.29 -10.83
C ASP A 192 -5.41 -0.13 -9.37
N PHE A 193 -5.25 -1.43 -9.09
CA PHE A 193 -5.07 -1.94 -7.72
C PHE A 193 -3.79 -1.46 -7.06
N SER A 194 -2.71 -1.29 -7.84
CA SER A 194 -1.46 -0.73 -7.32
C SER A 194 -1.64 0.71 -6.85
N VAL A 195 -2.28 1.56 -7.65
CA VAL A 195 -2.56 2.96 -7.30
C VAL A 195 -3.59 3.04 -6.16
N PHE A 196 -4.67 2.24 -6.23
CA PHE A 196 -5.68 2.13 -5.18
C PHE A 196 -5.06 1.86 -3.80
N GLY A 197 -4.08 0.97 -3.72
CA GLY A 197 -3.39 0.66 -2.47
C GLY A 197 -2.78 1.88 -1.80
N TYR A 198 -2.14 2.75 -2.57
CA TYR A 198 -1.58 4.01 -2.06
C TYR A 198 -2.67 4.99 -1.65
N MET A 199 -3.71 5.18 -2.46
CA MET A 199 -4.82 6.06 -2.15
C MET A 199 -5.57 5.60 -0.90
N ARG A 200 -5.89 4.32 -0.81
CA ARG A 200 -6.63 3.74 0.31
C ARG A 200 -5.88 3.83 1.63
N SER A 201 -4.56 3.66 1.61
CA SER A 201 -3.74 3.76 2.83
C SER A 201 -3.70 5.17 3.41
N ILE A 202 -3.83 6.20 2.57
CA ILE A 202 -3.80 7.61 2.99
C ILE A 202 -5.17 8.08 3.46
N SER A 203 -6.24 7.65 2.82
CA SER A 203 -7.63 8.11 3.06
C SER A 203 -8.00 8.16 4.55
N PRO A 204 -7.80 7.14 5.39
CA PRO A 204 -8.12 7.20 6.81
C PRO A 204 -7.13 8.01 7.64
N LEU A 205 -5.95 8.33 7.11
CA LEU A 205 -4.85 8.96 7.83
C LEU A 205 -4.75 10.47 7.54
N SER A 206 -5.22 10.91 6.39
CA SER A 206 -5.15 12.30 5.94
C SER A 206 -6.48 13.04 6.18
N LEU A 207 -6.40 14.39 6.31
CA LEU A 207 -7.54 15.30 6.24
C LEU A 207 -7.89 15.67 4.78
N ILE A 208 -7.16 15.13 3.82
CA ILE A 208 -7.48 15.36 2.42
C ILE A 208 -8.67 14.47 2.09
N HIS A 209 -9.81 15.10 1.86
CA HIS A 209 -10.90 14.47 1.13
C HIS A 209 -10.40 14.31 -0.31
N ILE A 210 -10.11 13.09 -0.70
CA ILE A 210 -9.80 12.70 -2.06
C ILE A 210 -11.13 12.42 -2.75
#